data_586f8dc33cd05153ad16a6927505800e
#
_entry.id   586f8dc33cd05153ad16a6927505800e
#
_cell.length_a   1.000
_cell.length_b   1.000
_cell.length_c   1.000
_cell.angle_alpha   90.00
_cell.angle_beta   90.00
_cell.angle_gamma   90.00
#
_symmetry.space_group_name_H-M   'P 1'
#
loop_
_entity.id
_entity.type
_entity.pdbx_description
1 polymer ?
#
loop_
_entity_poly.entity_id
_entity_poly.type
_entity_poly.pdbx_seq_one_letter_code
_entity_poly.pdbx_strand_id
1 'polypeptide(L)'
;MDVFRTGRRGRVVPLTEENYRRETNRKAPFVQMRGGHPSYFAVCPACGNPILICNLFKRTDGSRSANPYGRHYSASVPGVADYDETAYMFCPLSRNHSDPGNTRRTPTDKAGRELYALMRDQFDRYVYIWEKTTGLHVGRGYARELLSMWRADEGWRYYRASYFNQSFMLFYAAPAQNLVGRYLLVDGPLHCYLKDRKSVV
;
A
#
# COMPACT_ATOMS: atom_id res chain seq x y z
N MET A 1 13.01 -0.29 -4.29
CA MET A 1 11.89 -1.19 -3.89
C MET A 1 11.94 -2.47 -4.69
N ASP A 2 11.41 -3.55 -4.14
CA ASP A 2 11.47 -4.92 -4.65
C ASP A 2 10.07 -5.50 -5.02
N VAL A 3 9.07 -4.63 -5.07
CA VAL A 3 7.69 -4.95 -5.45
C VAL A 3 7.15 -3.95 -6.46
N PHE A 4 6.17 -4.38 -7.27
CA PHE A 4 5.50 -3.54 -8.25
C PHE A 4 4.06 -3.98 -8.50
N ARG A 5 3.32 -3.18 -9.24
CA ARG A 5 2.02 -3.51 -9.86
C ARG A 5 1.90 -2.90 -11.25
N THR A 6 0.95 -3.39 -12.04
CA THR A 6 0.70 -2.90 -13.42
C THR A 6 -0.39 -1.83 -13.50
N GLY A 7 -1.05 -1.53 -12.39
CA GLY A 7 -2.06 -0.48 -12.32
C GLY A 7 -2.46 -0.21 -10.88
N ARG A 8 -3.20 0.86 -10.62
CA ARG A 8 -3.58 1.26 -9.25
C ARG A 8 -4.35 0.19 -8.49
N ARG A 9 -5.16 -0.63 -9.18
CA ARG A 9 -5.92 -1.76 -8.62
C ARG A 9 -5.27 -3.11 -8.89
N GLY A 10 -4.11 -3.14 -9.55
CA GLY A 10 -3.39 -4.35 -9.87
C GLY A 10 -2.85 -5.06 -8.62
N ARG A 11 -2.67 -6.36 -8.74
CA ARG A 11 -2.02 -7.18 -7.72
C ARG A 11 -0.59 -6.67 -7.48
N VAL A 12 -0.18 -6.61 -6.23
CA VAL A 12 1.22 -6.36 -5.87
C VAL A 12 1.99 -7.66 -6.00
N VAL A 13 3.09 -7.64 -6.75
CA VAL A 13 3.94 -8.80 -6.99
C VAL A 13 5.41 -8.47 -6.72
N PRO A 14 6.21 -9.45 -6.28
CA PRO A 14 7.66 -9.30 -6.16
C PRO A 14 8.28 -8.93 -7.50
N LEU A 15 9.28 -8.07 -7.48
CA LEU A 15 9.99 -7.61 -8.66
C LEU A 15 11.05 -8.63 -9.07
N THR A 16 10.64 -9.55 -9.93
CA THR A 16 11.49 -10.53 -10.61
C THR A 16 11.30 -10.42 -12.11
N GLU A 17 12.25 -10.93 -12.89
CA GLU A 17 12.13 -10.98 -14.35
C GLU A 17 10.92 -11.79 -14.79
N GLU A 18 10.67 -12.93 -14.16
CA GLU A 18 9.53 -13.80 -14.44
C GLU A 18 8.20 -13.10 -14.16
N ASN A 19 8.05 -12.50 -12.99
CA ASN A 19 6.83 -11.76 -12.61
C ASN A 19 6.60 -10.57 -13.54
N TYR A 20 7.66 -9.81 -13.87
CA TYR A 20 7.50 -8.68 -14.77
C TYR A 20 7.08 -9.12 -16.18
N ARG A 21 7.66 -10.21 -16.71
CA ARG A 21 7.23 -10.79 -18.00
C ARG A 21 5.77 -11.22 -17.96
N ARG A 22 5.36 -11.93 -16.92
CA ARG A 22 3.98 -12.43 -16.79
C ARG A 22 2.96 -11.30 -16.70
N GLU A 23 3.22 -10.26 -15.89
CA GLU A 23 2.28 -9.18 -15.63
C GLU A 23 2.22 -8.14 -16.76
N THR A 24 3.28 -7.97 -17.55
CA THR A 24 3.36 -6.93 -18.60
C THR A 24 3.44 -7.49 -20.03
N ASN A 25 3.65 -8.79 -20.20
CA ASN A 25 3.98 -9.42 -21.47
C ASN A 25 5.15 -8.74 -22.22
N ARG A 26 5.96 -7.92 -21.52
CA ARG A 26 7.04 -7.08 -22.07
C ARG A 26 6.58 -6.18 -23.22
N LYS A 27 5.36 -5.67 -23.16
CA LYS A 27 4.76 -4.82 -24.20
C LYS A 27 4.50 -3.40 -23.69
N ALA A 28 4.25 -2.51 -24.62
CA ALA A 28 3.70 -1.19 -24.29
C ALA A 28 2.39 -1.35 -23.48
N PRO A 29 2.12 -0.47 -22.53
CA PRO A 29 2.86 0.76 -22.18
C PRO A 29 4.05 0.56 -21.24
N PHE A 30 4.25 -0.65 -20.68
CA PHE A 30 5.25 -0.94 -19.65
C PHE A 30 6.68 -0.97 -20.20
N VAL A 31 6.85 -1.22 -21.48
CA VAL A 31 8.15 -1.15 -22.18
C VAL A 31 8.09 -0.02 -23.19
N GLN A 32 8.94 0.98 -23.02
CA GLN A 32 9.03 2.14 -23.90
C GLN A 32 10.47 2.36 -24.36
N MET A 33 10.64 2.70 -25.62
CA MET A 33 11.97 3.05 -26.16
C MET A 33 12.35 4.47 -25.74
N ARG A 34 13.51 4.64 -25.12
CA ARG A 34 14.06 5.93 -24.71
C ARG A 34 15.54 6.00 -25.04
N GLY A 35 15.93 7.00 -25.81
CA GLY A 35 17.33 7.12 -26.27
C GLY A 35 17.85 5.86 -26.99
N GLY A 36 17.02 5.19 -27.76
CA GLY A 36 17.39 3.97 -28.49
C GLY A 36 17.42 2.69 -27.64
N HIS A 37 17.14 2.77 -26.32
CA HIS A 37 17.16 1.63 -25.42
C HIS A 37 15.78 1.36 -24.79
N PRO A 38 15.43 0.08 -24.52
CA PRO A 38 14.21 -0.24 -23.83
C PRO A 38 14.28 0.17 -22.36
N SER A 39 13.29 0.92 -21.90
CA SER A 39 13.06 1.29 -20.51
C SER A 39 11.84 0.56 -19.99
N TYR A 40 11.94 -0.01 -18.80
CA TYR A 40 10.93 -0.86 -18.20
C TYR A 40 10.22 -0.08 -17.08
N PHE A 41 8.91 0.05 -17.20
CA PHE A 41 8.10 0.80 -16.25
C PHE A 41 7.06 -0.08 -15.56
N ALA A 42 6.66 0.35 -14.38
CA ALA A 42 5.56 -0.22 -13.62
C ALA A 42 4.98 0.85 -12.68
N VAL A 43 4.09 0.48 -11.79
CA VAL A 43 3.44 1.38 -10.84
C VAL A 43 3.90 1.04 -9.43
N CYS A 44 4.25 2.07 -8.66
CA CYS A 44 4.53 1.94 -7.23
C CYS A 44 3.26 1.46 -6.49
N PRO A 45 3.32 0.35 -5.75
CA PRO A 45 2.15 -0.16 -5.06
C PRO A 45 1.67 0.73 -3.91
N ALA A 46 2.53 1.55 -3.32
CA ALA A 46 2.17 2.44 -2.22
C ALA A 46 1.55 3.76 -2.69
N CYS A 47 2.24 4.52 -3.55
CA CYS A 47 1.80 5.87 -3.94
C CYS A 47 1.13 5.94 -5.32
N GLY A 48 1.22 4.88 -6.13
CA GLY A 48 0.65 4.86 -7.47
C GLY A 48 1.46 5.62 -8.53
N ASN A 49 2.59 6.19 -8.17
CA ASN A 49 3.50 6.84 -9.12
C ASN A 49 4.19 5.83 -10.05
N PRO A 50 4.61 6.27 -11.25
CA PRO A 50 5.41 5.42 -12.12
C PRO A 50 6.77 5.10 -11.48
N ILE A 51 7.22 3.90 -11.69
CA ILE A 51 8.57 3.44 -11.32
C ILE A 51 9.31 2.95 -12.55
N LEU A 52 10.60 3.26 -12.61
CA LEU A 52 11.55 2.71 -13.57
C LEU A 52 12.18 1.47 -12.96
N ILE A 53 12.16 0.36 -13.68
CA ILE A 53 12.77 -0.89 -13.25
C ILE A 53 14.21 -0.95 -13.73
N CYS A 54 15.13 -1.08 -12.80
CA CYS A 54 16.56 -1.18 -13.04
C CYS A 54 17.04 -2.62 -12.91
N ASN A 55 18.05 -2.99 -13.66
CA ASN A 55 18.72 -4.30 -13.65
C ASN A 55 17.83 -5.51 -13.99
N LEU A 56 16.66 -5.31 -14.59
CA LEU A 56 15.67 -6.36 -14.80
C LEU A 56 16.20 -7.52 -15.71
N PHE A 57 16.97 -7.17 -16.73
CA PHE A 57 17.48 -8.12 -17.74
C PHE A 57 19.02 -8.03 -17.86
N LYS A 58 19.71 -7.63 -16.81
CA LYS A 58 21.17 -7.68 -16.81
C LYS A 58 21.65 -9.13 -16.80
N ARG A 59 22.42 -9.51 -17.80
CA ARG A 59 23.19 -10.74 -17.76
C ARG A 59 24.31 -10.59 -16.71
N THR A 60 24.43 -11.55 -15.84
CA THR A 60 25.54 -11.65 -14.88
C THR A 60 26.69 -12.34 -15.59
N ASP A 61 27.67 -11.56 -16.00
CA ASP A 61 28.96 -12.01 -16.50
C ASP A 61 30.00 -12.16 -15.35
N GLY A 62 29.56 -12.78 -14.25
CA GLY A 62 30.41 -13.11 -13.11
C GLY A 62 30.70 -12.00 -12.11
N SER A 63 30.34 -10.74 -12.39
CA SER A 63 30.47 -9.65 -11.43
C SER A 63 29.13 -9.38 -10.76
N ARG A 64 29.10 -9.37 -9.44
CA ARG A 64 27.97 -9.09 -8.51
C ARG A 64 26.61 -8.95 -9.18
N SER A 65 25.79 -9.99 -9.08
CA SER A 65 24.38 -9.98 -9.48
C SER A 65 23.66 -8.83 -8.80
N ALA A 66 23.42 -7.74 -9.53
CA ALA A 66 22.59 -6.67 -9.03
C ALA A 66 21.13 -7.11 -9.19
N ASN A 67 20.45 -7.41 -8.10
CA ASN A 67 19.04 -7.74 -8.10
C ASN A 67 18.21 -6.65 -8.79
N PRO A 68 17.15 -6.99 -9.51
CA PRO A 68 16.25 -6.01 -10.08
C PRO A 68 15.62 -5.16 -8.96
N TYR A 69 15.50 -3.87 -9.19
CA TYR A 69 14.86 -2.95 -8.27
C TYR A 69 14.08 -1.87 -9.00
N GLY A 70 12.99 -1.39 -8.38
CA GLY A 70 12.23 -0.25 -8.83
C GLY A 70 12.68 1.04 -8.17
N ARG A 71 12.81 2.12 -8.93
CA ARG A 71 12.96 3.49 -8.42
C ARG A 71 11.83 4.37 -8.93
N HIS A 72 11.34 5.30 -8.12
CA HIS A 72 10.36 6.27 -8.59
C HIS A 72 10.89 7.05 -9.78
N TYR A 73 10.01 7.28 -10.74
CA TYR A 73 10.29 8.08 -11.92
C TYR A 73 9.54 9.42 -11.79
N SER A 74 10.26 10.53 -11.85
CA SER A 74 9.76 11.88 -11.56
C SER A 74 9.03 12.55 -12.73
N ALA A 75 8.38 11.77 -13.57
CA ALA A 75 7.52 12.24 -14.65
C ALA A 75 6.42 11.21 -14.94
N SER A 76 5.30 11.67 -15.49
CA SER A 76 4.24 10.77 -15.96
C SER A 76 4.73 9.86 -17.07
N VAL A 77 4.25 8.62 -17.05
CA VAL A 77 4.54 7.62 -18.09
C VAL A 77 3.22 7.26 -18.77
N PRO A 78 3.02 7.69 -20.03
CA PRO A 78 1.77 7.46 -20.76
C PRO A 78 1.35 5.99 -20.75
N GLY A 79 0.09 5.75 -20.40
CA GLY A 79 -0.49 4.40 -20.31
C GLY A 79 -0.06 3.58 -19.08
N VAL A 80 0.86 4.07 -18.24
CA VAL A 80 1.30 3.40 -17.00
C VAL A 80 0.75 4.13 -15.78
N ALA A 81 1.20 5.36 -15.53
CA ALA A 81 0.73 6.18 -14.42
C ALA A 81 1.10 7.66 -14.60
N ASP A 82 0.27 8.53 -14.01
CA ASP A 82 0.59 9.93 -13.86
C ASP A 82 1.51 10.14 -12.65
N TYR A 83 2.42 11.10 -12.76
CA TYR A 83 3.29 11.48 -11.66
C TYR A 83 2.57 12.45 -10.72
N ASP A 84 2.60 12.14 -9.43
CA ASP A 84 2.09 12.96 -8.33
C ASP A 84 3.25 13.19 -7.35
N GLU A 85 3.78 14.41 -7.34
CA GLU A 85 4.93 14.78 -6.51
C GLU A 85 4.61 14.64 -5.01
N THR A 86 3.42 15.06 -4.58
CA THR A 86 3.03 14.99 -3.18
C THR A 86 2.90 13.53 -2.72
N ALA A 87 2.30 12.67 -3.55
CA ALA A 87 2.23 11.25 -3.25
C ALA A 87 3.63 10.58 -3.26
N TYR A 88 4.56 11.05 -4.11
CA TYR A 88 5.94 10.59 -4.08
C TYR A 88 6.66 11.00 -2.79
N MET A 89 6.51 12.25 -2.37
CA MET A 89 7.14 12.80 -1.17
C MET A 89 6.74 12.03 0.10
N PHE A 90 5.49 11.59 0.17
CA PHE A 90 4.95 10.82 1.29
C PHE A 90 4.98 9.30 1.08
N CYS A 91 5.63 8.81 0.04
CA CYS A 91 5.64 7.38 -0.27
C CYS A 91 6.56 6.60 0.68
N PRO A 92 6.03 5.63 1.45
CA PRO A 92 6.84 4.83 2.37
C PRO A 92 7.89 3.95 1.67
N LEU A 93 7.75 3.74 0.35
CA LEU A 93 8.73 3.02 -0.47
C LEU A 93 9.73 3.96 -1.16
N SER A 94 9.66 5.27 -0.90
CA SER A 94 10.66 6.23 -1.32
C SER A 94 11.83 6.27 -0.34
N ARG A 95 13.05 6.45 -0.86
CA ARG A 95 14.24 6.57 -0.02
C ARG A 95 14.19 7.80 0.89
N ASN A 96 13.62 8.89 0.39
CA ASN A 96 13.56 10.20 1.05
C ASN A 96 12.10 10.56 1.35
N HIS A 97 11.34 9.65 1.97
CA HIS A 97 9.95 9.93 2.32
C HIS A 97 9.86 10.85 3.55
N SER A 98 8.87 11.72 3.54
CA SER A 98 8.46 12.53 4.68
C SER A 98 7.21 11.95 5.33
N ASP A 99 7.01 12.17 6.63
CA ASP A 99 5.75 11.81 7.28
C ASP A 99 4.66 12.79 6.80
N PRO A 100 3.56 12.31 6.21
CA PRO A 100 2.48 13.17 5.75
C PRO A 100 1.70 13.83 6.91
N GLY A 101 1.88 13.40 8.15
CA GLY A 101 1.07 13.87 9.26
C GLY A 101 -0.42 13.77 8.95
N ASN A 102 -1.15 14.89 9.09
CA ASN A 102 -2.58 15.01 8.77
C ASN A 102 -2.85 15.64 7.39
N THR A 103 -1.84 15.70 6.52
CA THR A 103 -2.01 16.24 5.15
C THR A 103 -3.03 15.43 4.38
N ARG A 104 -3.97 16.14 3.73
CA ARG A 104 -5.09 15.53 3.01
C ARG A 104 -5.02 15.81 1.50
N ARG A 105 -5.42 14.84 0.71
CA ARG A 105 -5.68 14.98 -0.72
C ARG A 105 -6.87 15.89 -0.99
N THR A 106 -6.95 16.47 -2.17
CA THR A 106 -8.15 17.18 -2.59
C THR A 106 -9.35 16.23 -2.68
N PRO A 107 -10.60 16.72 -2.52
CA PRO A 107 -11.80 15.87 -2.64
C PRO A 107 -11.92 15.16 -3.99
N THR A 108 -11.38 15.75 -5.03
CA THR A 108 -11.41 15.23 -6.41
C THR A 108 -10.24 14.31 -6.75
N ASP A 109 -9.31 14.12 -5.82
CA ASP A 109 -8.13 13.26 -6.04
C ASP A 109 -8.53 11.83 -6.42
N LYS A 110 -7.88 11.33 -7.47
CA LYS A 110 -8.18 10.01 -8.03
C LYS A 110 -7.79 8.88 -7.06
N ALA A 111 -6.65 9.00 -6.40
CA ALA A 111 -6.19 7.98 -5.45
C ALA A 111 -7.11 7.92 -4.23
N GLY A 112 -7.53 9.06 -3.70
CA GLY A 112 -8.49 9.12 -2.61
C GLY A 112 -9.81 8.46 -2.97
N ARG A 113 -10.38 8.76 -4.14
CA ARG A 113 -11.62 8.12 -4.62
C ARG A 113 -11.48 6.60 -4.78
N GLU A 114 -10.33 6.13 -5.26
CA GLU A 114 -10.06 4.69 -5.36
C GLU A 114 -9.99 4.02 -3.99
N LEU A 115 -9.34 4.66 -2.99
CA LEU A 115 -9.29 4.18 -1.61
C LEU A 115 -10.69 4.13 -0.97
N TYR A 116 -11.53 5.14 -1.24
CA TYR A 116 -12.93 5.12 -0.80
C TYR A 116 -13.71 3.95 -1.41
N ALA A 117 -13.60 3.75 -2.73
CA ALA A 117 -14.29 2.66 -3.41
C ALA A 117 -13.86 1.29 -2.87
N LEU A 118 -12.57 1.10 -2.62
CA LEU A 118 -12.04 -0.13 -2.02
C LEU A 118 -12.58 -0.39 -0.61
N MET A 119 -12.62 0.65 0.24
CA MET A 119 -13.18 0.53 1.58
C MET A 119 -14.66 0.14 1.52
N ARG A 120 -15.44 0.76 0.63
CA ARG A 120 -16.85 0.44 0.42
C ARG A 120 -17.06 -1.01 -0.03
N ASP A 121 -16.23 -1.47 -0.99
CA ASP A 121 -16.43 -2.76 -1.65
C ASP A 121 -15.82 -3.94 -0.88
N GLN A 122 -14.89 -3.68 0.06
CA GLN A 122 -14.13 -4.73 0.78
C GLN A 122 -14.04 -4.45 2.29
N PHE A 123 -15.02 -3.78 2.85
CA PHE A 123 -15.00 -3.38 4.27
C PHE A 123 -14.84 -4.57 5.22
N ASP A 124 -15.62 -5.64 5.00
CA ASP A 124 -15.56 -6.87 5.77
C ASP A 124 -14.16 -7.50 5.77
N ARG A 125 -13.49 -7.46 4.62
CA ARG A 125 -12.11 -7.96 4.48
C ARG A 125 -11.10 -7.10 5.28
N TYR A 126 -11.28 -5.78 5.30
CA TYR A 126 -10.41 -4.91 6.10
C TYR A 126 -10.61 -5.11 7.60
N VAL A 127 -11.84 -5.33 8.05
CA VAL A 127 -12.14 -5.71 9.44
C VAL A 127 -11.48 -7.05 9.78
N TYR A 128 -11.63 -8.05 8.91
CA TYR A 128 -10.99 -9.37 9.08
C TYR A 128 -9.45 -9.27 9.18
N ILE A 129 -8.82 -8.49 8.30
CA ILE A 129 -7.36 -8.28 8.34
C ILE A 129 -6.95 -7.64 9.66
N TRP A 130 -7.69 -6.64 10.12
CA TRP A 130 -7.45 -6.02 11.42
C TRP A 130 -7.53 -7.02 12.56
N GLU A 131 -8.60 -7.79 12.63
CA GLU A 131 -8.78 -8.81 13.67
C GLU A 131 -7.63 -9.82 13.68
N LYS A 132 -7.23 -10.31 12.52
CA LYS A 132 -6.11 -11.28 12.39
C LYS A 132 -4.77 -10.66 12.80
N THR A 133 -4.55 -9.40 12.47
CA THR A 133 -3.27 -8.73 12.76
C THR A 133 -3.13 -8.35 14.23
N THR A 134 -4.22 -7.93 14.87
CA THR A 134 -4.20 -7.44 16.25
C THR A 134 -4.64 -8.49 17.27
N GLY A 135 -5.50 -9.42 16.86
CA GLY A 135 -6.17 -10.34 17.78
C GLY A 135 -7.36 -9.72 18.52
N LEU A 136 -7.78 -8.50 18.15
CA LEU A 136 -8.93 -7.81 18.73
C LEU A 136 -10.18 -8.10 17.91
N HIS A 137 -11.22 -8.64 18.54
CA HIS A 137 -12.50 -8.86 17.87
C HIS A 137 -13.26 -7.56 17.64
N VAL A 138 -13.76 -7.38 16.42
CA VAL A 138 -14.55 -6.23 15.99
C VAL A 138 -15.98 -6.67 15.68
N GLY A 139 -16.84 -6.64 16.67
CA GLY A 139 -18.26 -6.98 16.48
C GLY A 139 -18.95 -6.03 15.49
N ARG A 140 -20.05 -6.50 14.88
CA ARG A 140 -20.77 -5.79 13.80
C ARG A 140 -21.17 -4.35 14.16
N GLY A 141 -21.59 -4.09 15.39
CA GLY A 141 -21.95 -2.74 15.87
C GLY A 141 -20.74 -1.81 15.85
N TYR A 142 -19.63 -2.25 16.42
CA TYR A 142 -18.39 -1.49 16.47
C TYR A 142 -17.77 -1.28 15.08
N ALA A 143 -17.83 -2.28 14.21
CA ALA A 143 -17.40 -2.13 12.82
C ALA A 143 -18.17 -1.01 12.08
N ARG A 144 -19.49 -0.94 12.30
CA ARG A 144 -20.34 0.11 11.72
C ARG A 144 -19.96 1.49 12.27
N GLU A 145 -19.70 1.60 13.54
CA GLU A 145 -19.27 2.83 14.20
C GLU A 145 -17.91 3.31 13.64
N LEU A 146 -16.93 2.43 13.53
CA LEU A 146 -15.62 2.73 12.93
C LEU A 146 -15.77 3.23 11.48
N LEU A 147 -16.62 2.58 10.69
CA LEU A 147 -16.87 3.02 9.31
C LEU A 147 -17.53 4.41 9.27
N SER A 148 -18.44 4.68 10.19
CA SER A 148 -19.10 5.99 10.28
C SER A 148 -18.10 7.09 10.64
N MET A 149 -17.22 6.86 11.61
CA MET A 149 -16.14 7.79 11.98
C MET A 149 -15.17 8.02 10.82
N TRP A 150 -14.71 6.94 10.17
CA TRP A 150 -13.84 7.02 9.01
C TRP A 150 -14.46 7.84 7.86
N ARG A 151 -15.78 7.68 7.64
CA ARG A 151 -16.51 8.47 6.63
C ARG A 151 -16.63 9.94 7.02
N ALA A 152 -16.98 10.22 8.28
CA ALA A 152 -17.12 11.60 8.79
C ALA A 152 -15.78 12.35 8.71
N ASP A 153 -14.67 11.68 8.98
CA ASP A 153 -13.32 12.23 8.90
C ASP A 153 -12.73 12.19 7.49
N GLU A 154 -13.46 11.74 6.48
CA GLU A 154 -12.95 11.56 5.11
C GLU A 154 -11.61 10.80 5.07
N GLY A 155 -11.49 9.70 5.82
CA GLY A 155 -10.25 8.97 6.06
C GLY A 155 -9.48 8.53 4.81
N TRP A 156 -10.14 8.45 3.64
CA TRP A 156 -9.52 8.17 2.35
C TRP A 156 -8.66 9.33 1.79
N ARG A 157 -8.84 10.54 2.32
CA ARG A 157 -8.13 11.73 1.85
C ARG A 157 -6.76 11.90 2.47
N TYR A 158 -6.46 11.24 3.57
CA TYR A 158 -5.13 11.34 4.15
C TYR A 158 -4.07 10.80 3.18
N TYR A 159 -2.97 11.53 2.98
CA TYR A 159 -1.83 11.00 2.22
C TYR A 159 -1.19 9.79 2.89
N ARG A 160 -1.34 9.66 4.19
CA ARG A 160 -0.98 8.47 4.96
C ARG A 160 -1.78 7.23 4.55
N ALA A 161 -3.02 7.40 4.09
CA ALA A 161 -3.84 6.29 3.60
C ALA A 161 -3.29 5.72 2.30
N SER A 162 -3.08 4.43 2.28
CA SER A 162 -2.56 3.68 1.15
C SER A 162 -3.29 2.35 1.00
N TYR A 163 -3.08 1.69 -0.10
CA TYR A 163 -3.62 0.37 -0.37
C TYR A 163 -3.28 -0.68 0.71
N PHE A 164 -2.12 -0.54 1.35
CA PHE A 164 -1.61 -1.53 2.31
C PHE A 164 -2.14 -1.36 3.73
N ASN A 165 -2.60 -0.17 4.09
CA ASN A 165 -2.93 0.15 5.47
C ASN A 165 -4.39 0.52 5.71
N GLN A 166 -5.29 0.23 4.76
CA GLN A 166 -6.72 0.57 4.87
C GLN A 166 -7.37 0.01 6.14
N SER A 167 -6.98 -1.19 6.56
CA SER A 167 -7.48 -1.78 7.81
C SER A 167 -7.12 -0.93 9.02
N PHE A 168 -5.93 -0.33 9.04
CA PHE A 168 -5.47 0.53 10.12
C PHE A 168 -6.06 1.93 10.04
N MET A 169 -6.37 2.40 8.85
CA MET A 169 -6.98 3.72 8.64
C MET A 169 -8.39 3.84 9.22
N LEU A 170 -9.12 2.75 9.39
CA LEU A 170 -10.40 2.73 10.10
C LEU A 170 -10.22 3.19 11.57
N PHE A 171 -9.16 2.73 12.21
CA PHE A 171 -8.87 3.05 13.61
C PHE A 171 -8.11 4.37 13.75
N TYR A 172 -7.37 4.78 12.73
CA TYR A 172 -6.70 6.09 12.71
C TYR A 172 -7.69 7.24 12.75
N ALA A 173 -8.84 7.12 12.07
CA ALA A 173 -9.91 8.10 12.07
C ALA A 173 -10.78 8.07 13.34
N ALA A 174 -10.67 7.01 14.14
CA ALA A 174 -11.41 6.89 15.40
C ALA A 174 -10.68 7.62 16.52
N PRO A 175 -11.39 8.22 17.49
CA PRO A 175 -10.78 8.71 18.71
C PRO A 175 -10.14 7.56 19.50
N ALA A 176 -9.28 7.89 20.47
CA ALA A 176 -8.65 6.90 21.33
C ALA A 176 -9.70 5.95 21.92
N GLN A 177 -9.49 4.64 21.75
CA GLN A 177 -10.44 3.62 22.16
C GLN A 177 -9.96 2.93 23.45
N ASN A 178 -10.87 2.74 24.38
CA ASN A 178 -10.62 1.90 25.53
C ASN A 178 -10.77 0.43 25.13
N LEU A 179 -9.76 -0.37 25.38
CA LEU A 179 -9.76 -1.82 25.09
C LEU A 179 -10.37 -2.67 26.22
N VAL A 180 -10.62 -2.08 27.39
CA VAL A 180 -11.28 -2.78 28.50
C VAL A 180 -12.68 -3.21 28.10
N GLY A 181 -12.99 -4.49 28.32
CA GLY A 181 -14.27 -5.10 27.93
C GLY A 181 -14.37 -5.49 26.44
N ARG A 182 -13.33 -5.34 25.65
CA ARG A 182 -13.27 -5.87 24.28
C ARG A 182 -12.88 -7.34 24.26
N TYR A 183 -13.49 -8.12 23.37
CA TYR A 183 -13.16 -9.53 23.19
C TYR A 183 -11.85 -9.68 22.40
N LEU A 184 -11.02 -10.61 22.85
CA LEU A 184 -9.80 -11.02 22.17
C LEU A 184 -10.03 -12.32 21.44
N LEU A 185 -9.40 -12.47 20.30
CA LEU A 185 -9.33 -13.78 19.63
C LEU A 185 -8.39 -14.69 20.43
N VAL A 186 -8.86 -15.87 20.74
CA VAL A 186 -8.05 -16.91 21.39
C VAL A 186 -6.84 -17.22 20.52
N ASP A 187 -5.66 -17.28 21.14
CA ASP A 187 -4.36 -17.44 20.49
C ASP A 187 -4.00 -16.36 19.43
N GLY A 188 -4.73 -15.24 19.45
CA GLY A 188 -4.38 -14.07 18.66
C GLY A 188 -3.18 -13.32 19.24
N PRO A 189 -2.53 -12.42 18.43
CA PRO A 189 -1.29 -11.74 18.86
C PRO A 189 -1.40 -11.01 20.20
N LEU A 190 -2.48 -10.26 20.43
CA LEU A 190 -2.68 -9.54 21.68
C LEU A 190 -2.96 -10.49 22.86
N HIS A 191 -3.67 -11.57 22.64
CA HIS A 191 -3.94 -12.58 23.67
C HIS A 191 -2.63 -13.26 24.10
N CYS A 192 -1.78 -13.68 23.17
CA CYS A 192 -0.47 -14.25 23.48
C CYS A 192 0.41 -13.25 24.24
N TYR A 193 0.49 -12.02 23.76
CA TYR A 193 1.25 -10.96 24.43
C TYR A 193 0.83 -10.69 25.87
N LEU A 194 -0.47 -10.72 26.16
CA LEU A 194 -1.00 -10.50 27.52
C LEU A 194 -0.80 -11.73 28.43
N LYS A 195 -0.83 -12.95 27.87
CA LYS A 195 -0.49 -14.17 28.60
C LYS A 195 0.97 -14.17 29.06
N ASP A 196 1.89 -13.87 28.14
CA ASP A 196 3.31 -13.86 28.44
C ASP A 196 3.69 -12.84 29.52
N ARG A 197 2.98 -11.71 29.59
CA ARG A 197 3.19 -10.72 30.66
C ARG A 197 2.65 -11.12 32.04
N LYS A 198 1.63 -12.00 32.10
CA LYS A 198 1.10 -12.51 33.38
C LYS A 198 2.01 -13.56 34.02
N SER A 199 2.93 -14.15 33.28
CA SER A 199 3.92 -15.10 33.79
C SER A 199 5.17 -14.44 34.38
N VAL A 200 5.23 -13.11 34.43
CA VAL A 200 6.38 -12.30 34.92
C VAL A 200 6.05 -11.55 36.23
N VAL A 201 4.90 -11.86 36.88
CA VAL A 201 4.53 -11.29 38.19
C VAL A 201 4.51 -12.38 39.25
#